data_5d4d94cf7c2b0165da74ece5172b441f
#
_entry.id   5d4d94cf7c2b0165da74ece5172b441f
#
_cell.length_a   1.000
_cell.length_b   1.000
_cell.length_c   1.000
_cell.angle_alpha   90.00
_cell.angle_beta   90.00
_cell.angle_gamma   90.00
#
_symmetry.space_group_name_H-M   'P 1'
#
loop_
_entity.id
_entity.type
_entity.pdbx_description
1 polymer ?
#
loop_
_entity_poly.entity_id
_entity_poly.type
_entity_poly.pdbx_seq_one_letter_code
_entity_poly.pdbx_strand_id
1 'polypeptide(L)'
;MYNLHLSTEQLKIRDTIRNFVSREIKPVVLKAERLEVCDRRLPMQLIDQASQMGLRALALSEDRGGAGADHLTCCIVAEELATGDADIAAVLSTTSWLGHLLFDHVMNDAQRERFLLKFVSDDRFHLAFANHETQTDTRLGVNYHRPAPPDVAIETVAAKAAS
;
A
#
# COMPACT_ATOMS: atom_id res chain seq x y z
N MET A 1 -5.34 10.77 -27.87
CA MET A 1 -5.64 9.35 -28.17
C MET A 1 -5.11 8.54 -26.99
N TYR A 2 -5.95 7.93 -26.19
CA TYR A 2 -5.48 7.11 -25.09
C TYR A 2 -4.88 5.81 -25.62
N ASN A 3 -3.61 5.56 -25.31
CA ASN A 3 -2.96 4.30 -25.64
C ASN A 3 -3.27 3.30 -24.53
N LEU A 4 -4.16 2.35 -24.80
CA LEU A 4 -4.54 1.28 -23.86
C LEU A 4 -3.55 0.10 -23.87
N HIS A 5 -2.45 0.20 -24.61
CA HIS A 5 -1.44 -0.85 -24.64
C HIS A 5 -0.43 -0.64 -23.52
N LEU A 6 -0.21 -1.71 -22.76
CA LEU A 6 0.85 -1.74 -21.75
C LEU A 6 2.22 -1.70 -22.41
N SER A 7 3.17 -1.03 -21.78
CA SER A 7 4.57 -1.06 -22.22
C SER A 7 5.17 -2.46 -22.04
N THR A 8 6.28 -2.71 -22.73
CA THR A 8 7.02 -3.97 -22.57
C THR A 8 7.47 -4.19 -21.11
N GLU A 9 7.80 -3.12 -20.41
CA GLU A 9 8.19 -3.16 -19.01
C GLU A 9 7.00 -3.51 -18.11
N GLN A 10 5.87 -2.86 -18.30
CA GLN A 10 4.63 -3.17 -17.57
C GLN A 10 4.17 -4.61 -17.79
N LEU A 11 4.32 -5.13 -19.01
CA LEU A 11 4.04 -6.54 -19.31
C LEU A 11 4.97 -7.49 -18.55
N LYS A 12 6.27 -7.18 -18.46
CA LYS A 12 7.24 -7.98 -17.67
C LYS A 12 6.92 -7.95 -16.19
N ILE A 13 6.61 -6.78 -15.63
CA ILE A 13 6.19 -6.63 -14.24
C ILE A 13 4.95 -7.48 -13.98
N ARG A 14 3.90 -7.32 -14.79
CA ARG A 14 2.68 -8.11 -14.70
C ARG A 14 2.96 -9.61 -14.67
N ASP A 15 3.76 -10.10 -15.62
CA ASP A 15 4.05 -11.53 -15.75
C ASP A 15 4.88 -12.03 -14.55
N THR A 16 5.78 -11.20 -14.01
CA THR A 16 6.55 -11.52 -12.80
C THR A 16 5.62 -11.68 -11.59
N ILE A 17 4.70 -10.72 -11.38
CA ILE A 17 3.75 -10.78 -10.26
C ILE A 17 2.79 -11.96 -10.44
N ARG A 18 2.29 -12.20 -11.64
CA ARG A 18 1.42 -13.35 -11.96
C ARG A 18 2.11 -14.68 -11.64
N ASN A 19 3.39 -14.80 -11.94
CA ASN A 19 4.17 -15.99 -11.60
C ASN A 19 4.31 -16.14 -10.07
N PHE A 20 4.61 -15.07 -9.34
CA PHE A 20 4.67 -15.08 -7.89
C PHE A 20 3.33 -15.49 -7.27
N VAL A 21 2.23 -14.90 -7.74
CA VAL A 21 0.87 -15.25 -7.30
C VAL A 21 0.57 -16.73 -7.53
N SER A 22 0.90 -17.24 -8.71
CA SER A 22 0.59 -18.64 -9.08
C SER A 22 1.42 -19.65 -8.30
N ARG A 23 2.67 -19.34 -8.01
CA ARG A 23 3.61 -20.29 -7.37
C ARG A 23 3.60 -20.19 -5.84
N GLU A 24 3.47 -19.00 -5.30
CA GLU A 24 3.65 -18.76 -3.86
C GLU A 24 2.32 -18.47 -3.15
N ILE A 25 1.49 -17.57 -3.70
CA ILE A 25 0.27 -17.11 -3.01
C ILE A 25 -0.84 -18.17 -3.11
N LYS A 26 -1.25 -18.54 -4.31
CA LYS A 26 -2.38 -19.46 -4.52
C LYS A 26 -2.24 -20.79 -3.79
N PRO A 27 -1.08 -21.48 -3.78
CA PRO A 27 -0.95 -22.73 -3.05
C PRO A 27 -1.15 -22.61 -1.54
N VAL A 28 -0.93 -21.42 -0.97
CA VAL A 28 -1.12 -21.16 0.47
C VAL A 28 -2.54 -20.75 0.77
N VAL A 29 -3.10 -19.81 0.00
CA VAL A 29 -4.39 -19.20 0.32
C VAL A 29 -5.58 -20.06 -0.06
N LEU A 30 -5.44 -20.97 -1.03
CA LEU A 30 -6.49 -21.88 -1.46
C LEU A 30 -6.58 -23.17 -0.62
N LYS A 31 -5.78 -23.30 0.45
CA LYS A 31 -5.92 -24.41 1.39
C LYS A 31 -7.27 -24.35 2.09
N ALA A 32 -7.93 -25.50 2.25
CA ALA A 32 -9.28 -25.62 2.84
C ALA A 32 -9.37 -24.93 4.22
N GLU A 33 -8.33 -25.06 5.04
CA GLU A 33 -8.23 -24.45 6.38
C GLU A 33 -8.31 -22.91 6.36
N ARG A 34 -8.01 -22.28 5.23
CA ARG A 34 -8.05 -20.82 5.06
C ARG A 34 -9.33 -20.31 4.40
N LEU A 35 -10.18 -21.18 3.96
CA LEU A 35 -11.47 -20.80 3.36
C LEU A 35 -12.53 -20.46 4.42
N GLU A 36 -12.31 -20.87 5.67
CA GLU A 36 -13.15 -20.50 6.81
C GLU A 36 -12.91 -19.03 7.20
N VAL A 37 -13.96 -18.23 7.12
CA VAL A 37 -13.89 -16.76 7.19
C VAL A 37 -13.50 -16.25 8.59
N CYS A 38 -13.80 -17.01 9.67
CA CYS A 38 -13.72 -16.51 11.04
C CYS A 38 -12.30 -16.37 11.61
N ASP A 39 -11.29 -17.08 11.07
CA ASP A 39 -9.92 -17.14 11.60
C ASP A 39 -8.84 -16.87 10.54
N ARG A 40 -9.18 -16.18 9.48
CA ARG A 40 -8.27 -15.92 8.38
C ARG A 40 -7.19 -14.90 8.78
N ARG A 41 -6.05 -15.39 9.23
CA ARG A 41 -4.89 -14.55 9.51
C ARG A 41 -4.17 -14.18 8.21
N LEU A 42 -3.65 -12.94 8.14
CA LEU A 42 -2.78 -12.51 7.06
C LEU A 42 -1.55 -13.44 6.97
N PRO A 43 -1.22 -13.94 5.78
CA PRO A 43 -0.04 -14.79 5.59
C PRO A 43 1.23 -13.92 5.53
N MET A 44 1.73 -13.49 6.70
CA MET A 44 2.84 -12.53 6.81
C MET A 44 4.08 -12.97 6.03
N GLN A 45 4.37 -14.28 5.94
CA GLN A 45 5.49 -14.77 5.14
C GLN A 45 5.39 -14.40 3.66
N LEU A 46 4.18 -14.43 3.08
CA LEU A 46 3.97 -14.03 1.69
C LEU A 46 4.08 -12.52 1.51
N ILE A 47 3.65 -11.75 2.52
CA ILE A 47 3.80 -10.31 2.53
C ILE A 47 5.28 -9.93 2.63
N ASP A 48 6.05 -10.59 3.49
CA ASP A 48 7.50 -10.39 3.61
C ASP A 48 8.23 -10.73 2.29
N GLN A 49 7.87 -11.84 1.62
CA GLN A 49 8.43 -12.21 0.32
C GLN A 49 8.11 -11.16 -0.76
N ALA A 50 6.87 -10.67 -0.81
CA ALA A 50 6.49 -9.61 -1.72
C ALA A 50 7.21 -8.28 -1.42
N SER A 51 7.47 -8.00 -0.14
CA SER A 51 8.28 -6.85 0.28
C SER A 51 9.72 -6.95 -0.22
N GLN A 52 10.34 -8.14 -0.15
CA GLN A 52 11.69 -8.40 -0.70
C GLN A 52 11.75 -8.22 -2.22
N MET A 53 10.64 -8.39 -2.92
CA MET A 53 10.52 -8.05 -4.34
C MET A 53 10.40 -6.54 -4.61
N GLY A 54 10.41 -5.70 -3.57
CA GLY A 54 10.29 -4.24 -3.68
C GLY A 54 8.84 -3.73 -3.73
N LEU A 55 7.83 -4.59 -3.61
CA LEU A 55 6.43 -4.20 -3.81
C LEU A 55 5.92 -3.26 -2.72
N ARG A 56 6.49 -3.31 -1.53
CA ARG A 56 6.14 -2.42 -0.41
C ARG A 56 6.54 -0.95 -0.67
N ALA A 57 7.62 -0.72 -1.40
CA ALA A 57 8.12 0.61 -1.75
C ALA A 57 7.97 0.92 -3.25
N LEU A 58 7.01 0.26 -3.93
CA LEU A 58 6.84 0.32 -5.37
C LEU A 58 6.59 1.75 -5.88
N ALA A 59 5.73 2.52 -5.21
CA ALA A 59 5.38 3.89 -5.59
C ALA A 59 6.33 4.95 -5.04
N LEU A 60 7.15 4.62 -4.04
CA LEU A 60 8.13 5.54 -3.46
C LEU A 60 9.16 5.93 -4.52
N SER A 61 9.59 7.19 -4.55
CA SER A 61 10.57 7.70 -5.50
C SER A 61 11.93 7.00 -5.41
N GLU A 62 12.63 6.89 -6.54
CA GLU A 62 13.92 6.20 -6.64
C GLU A 62 15.01 6.86 -5.78
N ASP A 63 15.02 8.19 -5.71
CA ASP A 63 15.95 8.97 -4.88
C ASP A 63 15.77 8.69 -3.38
N ARG A 64 14.68 8.07 -2.97
CA ARG A 64 14.37 7.65 -1.60
C ARG A 64 14.39 6.15 -1.38
N GLY A 65 14.89 5.40 -2.37
CA GLY A 65 15.07 3.96 -2.28
C GLY A 65 13.85 3.14 -2.66
N GLY A 66 12.87 3.74 -3.32
CA GLY A 66 11.73 3.06 -3.92
C GLY A 66 11.96 2.69 -5.39
N ALA A 67 10.94 2.16 -6.06
CA ALA A 67 10.99 1.82 -7.47
C ALA A 67 10.46 2.94 -8.39
N GLY A 68 9.90 4.01 -7.86
CA GLY A 68 9.38 5.14 -8.65
C GLY A 68 8.27 4.76 -9.64
N ALA A 69 7.57 3.67 -9.38
CA ALA A 69 6.57 3.16 -10.31
C ALA A 69 5.40 4.12 -10.48
N ASP A 70 4.96 4.30 -11.72
CA ASP A 70 3.78 5.08 -12.03
C ASP A 70 2.48 4.44 -11.52
N HIS A 71 1.41 5.22 -11.50
CA HIS A 71 0.11 4.76 -11.00
C HIS A 71 -0.44 3.56 -11.77
N LEU A 72 -0.21 3.50 -13.09
CA LEU A 72 -0.67 2.38 -13.91
C LEU A 72 0.06 1.09 -13.53
N THR A 73 1.37 1.17 -13.35
CA THR A 73 2.18 0.04 -12.88
C THR A 73 1.74 -0.42 -11.49
N CYS A 74 1.47 0.51 -10.56
CA CYS A 74 0.93 0.17 -9.25
C CYS A 74 -0.44 -0.54 -9.34
N CYS A 75 -1.32 -0.08 -10.24
CA CYS A 75 -2.61 -0.73 -10.48
C CYS A 75 -2.44 -2.15 -11.05
N ILE A 76 -1.53 -2.36 -12.00
CA ILE A 76 -1.24 -3.68 -12.57
C ILE A 76 -0.77 -4.65 -11.48
N VAL A 77 0.14 -4.21 -10.62
CA VAL A 77 0.64 -5.03 -9.51
C VAL A 77 -0.47 -5.37 -8.52
N ALA A 78 -1.28 -4.37 -8.15
CA ALA A 78 -2.40 -4.58 -7.23
C ALA A 78 -3.44 -5.56 -7.79
N GLU A 79 -3.78 -5.43 -9.09
CA GLU A 79 -4.71 -6.32 -9.78
C GLU A 79 -4.18 -7.76 -9.81
N GLU A 80 -2.94 -7.99 -10.20
CA GLU A 80 -2.35 -9.33 -10.25
C GLU A 80 -2.27 -9.96 -8.86
N LEU A 81 -1.85 -9.23 -7.83
CA LEU A 81 -1.84 -9.70 -6.44
C LEU A 81 -3.24 -10.09 -5.97
N ALA A 82 -4.25 -9.28 -6.28
CA ALA A 82 -5.64 -9.53 -5.88
C ALA A 82 -6.23 -10.80 -6.54
N THR A 83 -5.71 -11.25 -7.69
CA THR A 83 -6.10 -12.54 -8.27
C THR A 83 -5.68 -13.74 -7.42
N GLY A 84 -4.74 -13.54 -6.51
CA GLY A 84 -4.31 -14.54 -5.52
C GLY A 84 -4.98 -14.34 -4.17
N ASP A 85 -4.81 -13.14 -3.60
CA ASP A 85 -5.38 -12.79 -2.29
C ASP A 85 -5.58 -11.27 -2.18
N ALA A 86 -6.83 -10.86 -1.97
CA ALA A 86 -7.19 -9.45 -1.90
C ALA A 86 -6.61 -8.75 -0.65
N ASP A 87 -6.42 -9.46 0.46
CA ASP A 87 -5.87 -8.88 1.69
C ASP A 87 -4.37 -8.60 1.54
N ILE A 88 -3.62 -9.52 0.88
CA ILE A 88 -2.21 -9.30 0.52
C ILE A 88 -2.08 -8.08 -0.41
N ALA A 89 -2.91 -8.01 -1.43
CA ALA A 89 -2.93 -6.88 -2.36
C ALA A 89 -3.22 -5.57 -1.62
N ALA A 90 -4.21 -5.54 -0.73
CA ALA A 90 -4.57 -4.37 0.05
C ALA A 90 -3.43 -3.89 0.96
N VAL A 91 -2.79 -4.80 1.70
CA VAL A 91 -1.68 -4.45 2.61
C VAL A 91 -0.50 -3.85 1.84
N LEU A 92 -0.08 -4.49 0.75
CA LEU A 92 1.08 -4.04 -0.04
C LEU A 92 0.79 -2.73 -0.76
N SER A 93 -0.37 -2.62 -1.40
CA SER A 93 -0.76 -1.40 -2.12
C SER A 93 -0.93 -0.22 -1.17
N THR A 94 -1.57 -0.42 -0.01
CA THR A 94 -1.71 0.62 1.01
C THR A 94 -0.35 1.05 1.55
N THR A 95 0.54 0.11 1.88
CA THR A 95 1.89 0.43 2.37
C THR A 95 2.70 1.18 1.34
N SER A 96 2.66 0.76 0.07
CA SER A 96 3.37 1.42 -1.04
C SER A 96 2.86 2.85 -1.25
N TRP A 97 1.55 3.03 -1.30
CA TRP A 97 0.93 4.34 -1.46
C TRP A 97 1.21 5.27 -0.28
N LEU A 98 1.10 4.77 0.96
CA LEU A 98 1.44 5.55 2.16
C LEU A 98 2.92 5.92 2.20
N GLY A 99 3.81 5.02 1.79
CA GLY A 99 5.24 5.30 1.67
C GLY A 99 5.49 6.47 0.73
N HIS A 100 4.93 6.43 -0.47
CA HIS A 100 5.00 7.54 -1.42
C HIS A 100 4.41 8.83 -0.84
N LEU A 101 3.18 8.79 -0.32
CA LEU A 101 2.53 9.98 0.21
C LEU A 101 3.35 10.61 1.36
N LEU A 102 3.77 9.80 2.32
CA LEU A 102 4.43 10.29 3.52
C LEU A 102 5.86 10.77 3.24
N PHE A 103 6.67 9.96 2.59
CA PHE A 103 8.09 10.27 2.41
C PHE A 103 8.36 11.22 1.25
N ASP A 104 7.56 11.20 0.20
CA ASP A 104 7.76 12.10 -0.93
C ASP A 104 7.11 13.47 -0.71
N HIS A 105 5.95 13.54 0.00
CA HIS A 105 5.15 14.76 0.01
C HIS A 105 4.86 15.36 1.38
N VAL A 106 4.63 14.55 2.42
CA VAL A 106 4.06 15.03 3.70
C VAL A 106 5.13 15.26 4.77
N MET A 107 6.07 14.33 4.94
CA MET A 107 7.04 14.38 6.01
C MET A 107 8.09 15.48 5.80
N ASN A 108 8.45 16.17 6.87
CA ASN A 108 9.61 17.05 6.89
C ASN A 108 10.92 16.25 6.98
N ASP A 109 12.09 16.94 6.83
CA ASP A 109 13.39 16.28 6.79
C ASP A 109 13.70 15.48 8.06
N ALA A 110 13.42 16.01 9.23
CA ALA A 110 13.67 15.33 10.51
C ALA A 110 12.82 14.06 10.66
N GLN A 111 11.58 14.08 10.15
CA GLN A 111 10.72 12.90 10.14
C GLN A 111 11.22 11.86 9.14
N ARG A 112 11.62 12.28 7.95
CA ARG A 112 12.22 11.40 6.94
C ARG A 112 13.49 10.73 7.46
N GLU A 113 14.41 11.50 8.03
CA GLU A 113 15.65 10.99 8.61
C GLU A 113 15.37 9.89 9.66
N ARG A 114 14.34 10.07 10.45
CA ARG A 114 13.96 9.10 11.49
C ARG A 114 13.34 7.81 10.97
N PHE A 115 12.52 7.87 9.92
CA PHE A 115 11.66 6.75 9.53
C PHE A 115 11.98 6.15 8.17
N LEU A 116 12.50 6.93 7.22
CA LEU A 116 12.72 6.46 5.84
C LEU A 116 13.68 5.27 5.76
N LEU A 117 14.83 5.37 6.46
CA LEU A 117 15.81 4.29 6.43
C LEU A 117 15.22 2.97 6.93
N LYS A 118 14.42 2.99 7.99
CA LYS A 118 13.74 1.80 8.49
C LYS A 118 12.73 1.26 7.48
N PHE A 119 11.97 2.17 6.85
CA PHE A 119 11.00 1.79 5.84
C PHE A 119 11.65 1.10 4.64
N VAL A 120 12.76 1.58 4.13
CA VAL A 120 13.39 1.00 2.94
C VAL A 120 14.24 -0.24 3.22
N SER A 121 14.83 -0.34 4.44
CA SER A 121 15.76 -1.42 4.77
C SER A 121 15.15 -2.61 5.51
N ASP A 122 13.98 -2.44 6.12
CA ASP A 122 13.30 -3.51 6.87
C ASP A 122 12.03 -3.96 6.14
N ASP A 123 12.07 -5.11 5.51
CA ASP A 123 10.94 -5.68 4.75
C ASP A 123 9.68 -5.93 5.58
N ARG A 124 9.80 -5.93 6.91
CA ARG A 124 8.69 -6.09 7.86
C ARG A 124 8.13 -4.76 8.36
N PHE A 125 8.73 -3.64 7.98
CA PHE A 125 8.26 -2.32 8.37
C PHE A 125 7.10 -1.89 7.48
N HIS A 126 5.89 -2.33 7.81
CA HIS A 126 4.66 -1.95 7.11
C HIS A 126 4.06 -0.67 7.69
N LEU A 127 3.32 0.04 6.85
CA LEU A 127 2.57 1.23 7.23
C LEU A 127 1.09 0.88 7.32
N ALA A 128 0.43 1.43 8.33
CA ALA A 128 -1.01 1.30 8.50
C ALA A 128 -1.67 2.68 8.49
N PHE A 129 -2.84 2.75 7.91
CA PHE A 129 -3.66 3.96 7.88
C PHE A 129 -4.87 3.77 8.79
N ALA A 130 -4.98 4.64 9.80
CA ALA A 130 -6.13 4.73 10.64
C ALA A 130 -6.74 6.14 10.49
N ASN A 131 -7.96 6.19 10.00
CA ASN A 131 -8.68 7.43 9.75
C ASN A 131 -10.10 7.29 10.31
N HIS A 132 -10.34 7.88 11.46
CA HIS A 132 -11.66 7.95 12.03
C HIS A 132 -11.82 9.25 12.80
N GLU A 133 -12.76 10.07 12.36
CA GLU A 133 -13.17 11.25 13.10
C GLU A 133 -14.27 10.89 14.11
N THR A 134 -14.23 11.49 15.30
CA THR A 134 -15.18 11.21 16.39
C THR A 134 -16.61 11.59 16.00
N GLN A 135 -16.76 12.61 15.18
CA GLN A 135 -18.01 12.96 14.52
C GLN A 135 -17.86 12.60 13.03
N THR A 136 -18.52 11.53 12.62
CA THR A 136 -18.60 11.10 11.23
C THR A 136 -19.40 12.13 10.41
N ASP A 137 -18.81 13.25 10.09
CA ASP A 137 -19.37 14.12 9.07
C ASP A 137 -19.00 13.54 7.70
N THR A 138 -19.99 12.91 7.06
CA THR A 138 -19.86 12.34 5.71
C THR A 138 -19.46 13.36 4.65
N ARG A 139 -19.45 14.66 4.99
CA ARG A 139 -18.98 15.75 4.14
C ARG A 139 -17.44 15.81 4.08
N LEU A 140 -16.73 15.24 5.07
CA LEU A 140 -15.27 15.08 5.05
C LEU A 140 -14.91 13.86 4.21
N GLY A 141 -14.28 14.06 3.08
CA GLY A 141 -13.60 13.01 2.32
C GLY A 141 -14.40 12.34 1.20
N VAL A 142 -15.67 12.63 1.01
CA VAL A 142 -16.47 11.99 -0.06
C VAL A 142 -16.44 12.76 -1.39
N ASN A 143 -16.01 14.02 -1.40
CA ASN A 143 -15.95 14.84 -2.60
C ASN A 143 -14.66 15.64 -2.67
N TYR A 144 -13.60 15.03 -3.15
CA TYR A 144 -12.30 15.67 -3.41
C TYR A 144 -12.38 16.90 -4.35
N HIS A 145 -13.51 17.10 -5.02
CA HIS A 145 -13.72 18.20 -5.97
C HIS A 145 -14.46 19.40 -5.36
N ARG A 146 -14.88 19.33 -4.09
CA ARG A 146 -15.55 20.44 -3.42
C ARG A 146 -14.76 20.81 -2.16
N PRO A 147 -14.52 22.10 -1.93
CA PRO A 147 -13.96 22.54 -0.66
C PRO A 147 -14.92 22.11 0.46
N ALA A 148 -14.34 21.65 1.58
CA ALA A 148 -15.13 21.34 2.76
C ALA A 148 -15.93 22.60 3.18
N PRO A 149 -17.19 22.46 3.64
CA PRO A 149 -17.91 23.57 4.22
C PRO A 149 -17.09 24.20 5.35
N PRO A 150 -17.13 25.53 5.51
CA PRO A 150 -16.27 26.23 6.49
C PRO A 150 -16.58 25.88 7.96
N ASP A 151 -17.71 25.24 8.22
CA ASP A 151 -18.14 24.75 9.53
C ASP A 151 -17.68 23.31 9.84
N VAL A 152 -16.98 22.66 8.90
CA VAL A 152 -16.45 21.31 9.10
C VAL A 152 -14.98 21.40 9.48
N ALA A 153 -14.67 21.02 10.71
CA ALA A 153 -13.32 20.97 11.25
C ALA A 153 -12.89 19.52 11.54
N ILE A 154 -11.59 19.24 11.39
CA ILE A 154 -10.98 18.00 11.87
C ILE A 154 -10.81 18.12 13.37
N GLU A 155 -11.46 17.25 14.14
CA GLU A 155 -11.40 17.22 15.60
C GLU A 155 -10.35 16.23 16.14
N THR A 156 -9.84 15.35 15.29
CA THR A 156 -8.81 14.38 15.68
C THR A 156 -7.51 15.09 16.04
N VAL A 157 -7.04 14.86 17.27
CA VAL A 157 -5.80 15.43 17.80
C VAL A 157 -4.82 14.32 18.13
N ALA A 158 -3.59 14.44 17.62
CA ALA A 158 -2.50 13.57 18.02
C ALA A 158 -1.81 14.13 19.26
N ALA A 159 -1.79 13.36 20.36
CA ALA A 159 -1.09 13.70 21.57
C ALA A 159 0.04 12.69 21.85
N LYS A 160 1.18 13.19 22.36
CA LYS A 160 2.26 12.31 22.84
C LYS A 160 1.78 11.65 24.13
N ALA A 161 1.74 10.31 24.17
CA ALA A 161 1.49 9.60 25.40
C ALA A 161 2.57 9.95 26.45
N ALA A 162 2.15 10.17 27.71
CA ALA A 162 3.08 10.28 28.80
C ALA A 162 3.82 8.95 28.95
N SER A 163 5.16 9.01 28.95
CA SER A 163 6.05 7.85 29.14
C SER A 163 6.08 7.44 30.60
#